data_07b23e0f0f421ad106193c43c2be6551
#
_entry.id   07b23e0f0f421ad106193c43c2be6551
#
_cell.length_a   1.000
_cell.length_b   1.000
_cell.length_c   1.000
_cell.angle_alpha   90.00
_cell.angle_beta   90.00
_cell.angle_gamma   90.00
#
_symmetry.space_group_name_H-M   'P 1'
#
loop_
_entity.id
_entity.type
_entity.pdbx_description
1 polymer ?
#
loop_
_entity_poly.entity_id
_entity_poly.type
_entity_poly.pdbx_seq_one_letter_code
_entity_poly.pdbx_strand_id
1 'polypeptide(L)'
;MLRTDGYVAPIPVFSKKEATGFRCSLEDFEQSMTDESREETMATLSKFKPHLLFTWLDKICHNETLLNAIEDLIGPDLLIYSSAFFIKNSNDQAYVPWHQDSIYADFKGGKQIRAWVAFTDSNTTNGCMRVIKGSHKKQFKHIDDPTDANNILFRKEKISESVDEELAADLILKPGEMSVHDYGVIHGSEPNSSNDRRIGFAIAFVTPDTVATGRRETAMLARGYASEKDWELEPRPVVDRDNNAQLAHARAMKIRGGHFYNSTGATAE
;
A
#
# COMPACT_ATOMS: atom_id res chain seq x y z
N MET A 1 5.10 18.21 -9.58
CA MET A 1 3.84 17.46 -9.36
C MET A 1 3.79 16.93 -7.93
N LEU A 2 4.61 16.01 -7.45
CA LEU A 2 4.51 15.50 -6.06
C LEU A 2 4.50 16.61 -5.01
N ARG A 3 5.45 17.56 -5.03
CA ARG A 3 5.54 18.69 -4.07
C ARG A 3 4.36 19.66 -4.10
N THR A 4 3.73 19.85 -5.26
CA THR A 4 2.64 20.83 -5.43
C THR A 4 1.27 20.20 -5.27
N ASP A 5 1.10 19.03 -5.85
CA ASP A 5 -0.18 18.36 -6.03
C ASP A 5 -0.39 17.18 -5.07
N GLY A 6 0.72 16.65 -4.53
CA GLY A 6 0.73 15.49 -3.62
C GLY A 6 0.74 14.14 -4.34
N TYR A 7 0.74 14.12 -5.68
CA TYR A 7 0.75 12.88 -6.46
C TYR A 7 1.38 13.05 -7.84
N VAL A 8 1.71 11.92 -8.46
CA VAL A 8 2.16 11.80 -9.86
C VAL A 8 1.50 10.57 -10.46
N ALA A 9 0.83 10.70 -11.61
CA ALA A 9 0.24 9.60 -12.36
C ALA A 9 -0.10 10.07 -13.80
N PRO A 10 -0.14 9.17 -14.80
CA PRO A 10 0.40 7.80 -14.76
C PRO A 10 1.92 7.78 -14.95
N ILE A 11 2.58 6.75 -14.41
CA ILE A 11 3.99 6.47 -14.62
C ILE A 11 4.10 5.04 -15.22
N PRO A 12 4.57 4.86 -16.45
CA PRO A 12 4.79 3.53 -17.04
C PRO A 12 5.96 2.83 -16.35
N VAL A 13 5.74 1.60 -15.84
CA VAL A 13 6.77 0.82 -15.14
C VAL A 13 6.93 -0.57 -15.76
N PHE A 14 5.83 -1.23 -16.05
CA PHE A 14 5.80 -2.57 -16.60
C PHE A 14 5.04 -2.61 -17.92
N SER A 15 5.34 -3.57 -18.76
CA SER A 15 4.52 -3.88 -19.91
C SER A 15 3.16 -4.48 -19.49
N LYS A 16 2.15 -4.38 -20.35
CA LYS A 16 0.87 -5.05 -20.16
C LYS A 16 1.03 -6.56 -19.94
N LYS A 17 2.00 -7.19 -20.63
CA LYS A 17 2.30 -8.62 -20.50
C LYS A 17 2.79 -8.97 -19.09
N GLU A 18 3.69 -8.17 -18.53
CA GLU A 18 4.17 -8.35 -17.16
C GLU A 18 3.05 -8.18 -16.15
N ALA A 19 2.24 -7.11 -16.29
CA ALA A 19 1.08 -6.88 -15.41
C ALA A 19 0.07 -8.04 -15.47
N THR A 20 -0.19 -8.59 -16.65
CA THR A 20 -1.02 -9.79 -16.81
C THR A 20 -0.39 -10.99 -16.08
N GLY A 21 0.94 -11.16 -16.17
CA GLY A 21 1.65 -12.21 -15.44
C GLY A 21 1.51 -12.06 -13.92
N PHE A 22 1.57 -10.83 -13.40
CA PHE A 22 1.36 -10.58 -11.96
C PHE A 22 -0.08 -10.90 -11.52
N ARG A 23 -1.08 -10.56 -12.35
CA ARG A 23 -2.46 -10.97 -12.12
C ARG A 23 -2.59 -12.49 -12.07
N CYS A 24 -2.03 -13.22 -13.04
CA CYS A 24 -2.04 -14.69 -13.06
C CYS A 24 -1.37 -15.26 -11.80
N SER A 25 -0.20 -14.75 -11.40
CA SER A 25 0.48 -15.22 -10.19
C SER A 25 -0.37 -15.07 -8.93
N LEU A 26 -1.12 -13.98 -8.82
CA LEU A 26 -2.04 -13.78 -7.71
C LEU A 26 -3.22 -14.76 -7.79
N GLU A 27 -3.86 -14.90 -8.96
CA GLU A 27 -5.04 -15.76 -9.15
C GLU A 27 -4.68 -17.26 -9.01
N ASP A 28 -3.51 -17.68 -9.46
CA ASP A 28 -2.98 -19.04 -9.24
C ASP A 28 -2.75 -19.31 -7.74
N PHE A 29 -2.21 -18.31 -7.02
CA PHE A 29 -2.07 -18.43 -5.58
C PHE A 29 -3.43 -18.53 -4.87
N GLU A 30 -4.41 -17.71 -5.23
CA GLU A 30 -5.77 -17.78 -4.70
C GLU A 30 -6.43 -19.13 -4.96
N GLN A 31 -6.21 -19.72 -6.14
CA GLN A 31 -6.75 -21.05 -6.49
C GLN A 31 -6.06 -22.20 -5.73
N SER A 32 -4.80 -22.01 -5.31
CA SER A 32 -4.06 -23.02 -4.55
C SER A 32 -4.53 -23.16 -3.10
N MET A 33 -5.35 -22.25 -2.61
CA MET A 33 -5.88 -22.26 -1.24
C MET A 33 -7.21 -23.02 -1.17
N THR A 34 -7.45 -23.70 -0.04
CA THR A 34 -8.78 -24.24 0.27
C THR A 34 -9.73 -23.08 0.61
N ASP A 35 -11.03 -23.26 0.38
CA ASP A 35 -12.02 -22.20 0.67
C ASP A 35 -12.01 -21.77 2.14
N GLU A 36 -11.77 -22.69 3.08
CA GLU A 36 -11.69 -22.42 4.51
C GLU A 36 -10.50 -21.52 4.90
N SER A 37 -9.36 -21.65 4.20
CA SER A 37 -8.16 -20.87 4.50
C SER A 37 -8.04 -19.58 3.68
N ARG A 38 -8.80 -19.46 2.59
CA ARG A 38 -8.65 -18.36 1.61
C ARG A 38 -8.95 -17.01 2.21
N GLU A 39 -10.08 -16.88 2.90
CA GLU A 39 -10.53 -15.58 3.42
C GLU A 39 -9.54 -15.02 4.45
N GLU A 40 -9.12 -15.81 5.42
CA GLU A 40 -8.15 -15.40 6.44
C GLU A 40 -6.77 -15.11 5.85
N THR A 41 -6.28 -15.98 4.96
CA THR A 41 -4.99 -15.81 4.29
C THR A 41 -4.99 -14.57 3.42
N MET A 42 -6.03 -14.33 2.61
CA MET A 42 -6.13 -13.13 1.79
C MET A 42 -6.34 -11.87 2.63
N ALA A 43 -7.09 -11.94 3.73
CA ALA A 43 -7.23 -10.82 4.66
C ALA A 43 -5.87 -10.39 5.26
N THR A 44 -4.99 -11.33 5.55
CA THR A 44 -3.64 -11.07 6.07
C THR A 44 -2.71 -10.61 4.96
N LEU A 45 -2.61 -11.36 3.85
CA LEU A 45 -1.70 -11.06 2.74
C LEU A 45 -2.05 -9.78 2.01
N SER A 46 -3.35 -9.48 1.87
CA SER A 46 -3.76 -8.25 1.19
C SER A 46 -3.32 -6.98 1.92
N LYS A 47 -3.10 -7.05 3.23
CA LYS A 47 -2.91 -5.85 4.06
C LYS A 47 -1.49 -5.63 4.56
N PHE A 48 -0.64 -6.67 4.64
CA PHE A 48 0.62 -6.56 5.37
C PHE A 48 1.80 -7.29 4.71
N LYS A 49 2.67 -6.53 4.07
CA LYS A 49 4.01 -6.93 3.61
C LYS A 49 4.09 -8.27 2.84
N PRO A 50 3.17 -8.58 1.90
CA PRO A 50 3.27 -9.81 1.12
C PRO A 50 4.58 -9.93 0.32
N HIS A 51 5.28 -8.83 0.07
CA HIS A 51 6.62 -8.84 -0.56
C HIS A 51 7.67 -9.60 0.25
N LEU A 52 7.47 -9.82 1.55
CA LEU A 52 8.34 -10.67 2.38
C LEU A 52 8.08 -12.16 2.15
N LEU A 53 6.93 -12.53 1.60
CA LEU A 53 6.50 -13.92 1.42
C LEU A 53 6.65 -14.44 0.00
N PHE A 54 6.61 -13.54 -1.00
CA PHE A 54 6.59 -13.92 -2.41
C PHE A 54 7.73 -13.26 -3.18
N THR A 55 8.55 -14.09 -3.81
CA THR A 55 9.71 -13.64 -4.60
C THR A 55 9.30 -12.79 -5.81
N TRP A 56 8.12 -13.05 -6.39
CA TRP A 56 7.63 -12.27 -7.51
C TRP A 56 7.14 -10.85 -7.08
N LEU A 57 6.61 -10.69 -5.87
CA LEU A 57 6.29 -9.37 -5.31
C LEU A 57 7.55 -8.59 -4.92
N ASP A 58 8.52 -9.28 -4.35
CA ASP A 58 9.85 -8.70 -4.10
C ASP A 58 10.50 -8.19 -5.39
N LYS A 59 10.40 -8.94 -6.50
CA LYS A 59 10.88 -8.50 -7.82
C LYS A 59 10.16 -7.25 -8.32
N ILE A 60 8.86 -7.10 -8.06
CA ILE A 60 8.13 -5.87 -8.39
C ILE A 60 8.68 -4.71 -7.56
N CYS A 61 8.84 -4.90 -6.26
CA CYS A 61 9.37 -3.87 -5.35
C CYS A 61 10.79 -3.42 -5.68
N HIS A 62 11.60 -4.31 -6.29
CA HIS A 62 13.00 -4.05 -6.70
C HIS A 62 13.17 -3.85 -8.21
N ASN A 63 12.07 -3.59 -8.93
CA ASN A 63 12.17 -3.29 -10.36
C ASN A 63 12.91 -1.96 -10.58
N GLU A 64 13.92 -1.97 -11.45
CA GLU A 64 14.78 -0.81 -11.70
C GLU A 64 14.00 0.41 -12.21
N THR A 65 13.04 0.22 -13.14
CA THR A 65 12.23 1.33 -13.67
C THR A 65 11.38 1.96 -12.58
N LEU A 66 10.79 1.12 -11.71
CA LEU A 66 10.02 1.58 -10.56
C LEU A 66 10.92 2.35 -9.59
N LEU A 67 12.05 1.75 -9.18
CA LEU A 67 12.95 2.37 -8.22
C LEU A 67 13.57 3.67 -8.74
N ASN A 68 13.89 3.77 -10.04
CA ASN A 68 14.37 5.01 -10.65
C ASN A 68 13.31 6.13 -10.52
N ALA A 69 12.05 5.82 -10.81
CA ALA A 69 10.98 6.81 -10.66
C ALA A 69 10.76 7.23 -9.19
N ILE A 70 10.92 6.32 -8.24
CA ILE A 70 10.83 6.62 -6.80
C ILE A 70 12.03 7.47 -6.34
N GLU A 71 13.25 7.10 -6.77
CA GLU A 71 14.47 7.85 -6.49
C GLU A 71 14.40 9.31 -6.96
N ASP A 72 13.89 9.54 -8.17
CA ASP A 72 13.67 10.89 -8.72
C ASP A 72 12.73 11.75 -7.84
N LEU A 73 11.81 11.10 -7.12
CA LEU A 73 10.82 11.78 -6.28
C LEU A 73 11.33 12.04 -4.86
N ILE A 74 11.99 11.08 -4.24
CA ILE A 74 12.35 11.15 -2.81
C ILE A 74 13.82 11.03 -2.49
N GLY A 75 14.67 10.67 -3.44
CA GLY A 75 16.13 10.56 -3.29
C GLY A 75 16.63 9.13 -3.37
N PRO A 76 17.95 8.91 -3.27
CA PRO A 76 18.61 7.64 -3.63
C PRO A 76 18.51 6.55 -2.56
N ASP A 77 18.24 6.90 -1.32
CA ASP A 77 18.17 5.95 -0.22
C ASP A 77 16.72 5.58 0.07
N LEU A 78 16.35 4.34 -0.24
CA LEU A 78 14.97 3.90 -0.29
C LEU A 78 14.75 2.66 0.58
N LEU A 79 13.77 2.74 1.47
CA LEU A 79 13.25 1.63 2.25
C LEU A 79 11.83 1.29 1.80
N ILE A 80 11.53 0.00 1.63
CA ILE A 80 10.16 -0.52 1.49
C ILE A 80 9.63 -0.75 2.90
N TYR A 81 8.74 0.13 3.35
CA TYR A 81 8.14 0.03 4.67
C TYR A 81 7.00 -0.98 4.71
N SER A 82 6.18 -1.02 3.69
CA SER A 82 5.03 -1.93 3.61
C SER A 82 4.62 -2.19 2.18
N SER A 83 3.85 -3.25 1.98
CA SER A 83 3.10 -3.47 0.75
C SER A 83 1.75 -4.09 1.05
N ALA A 84 0.79 -3.93 0.14
CA ALA A 84 -0.55 -4.48 0.28
C ALA A 84 -1.23 -4.61 -1.09
N PHE A 85 -2.12 -5.58 -1.22
CA PHE A 85 -3.05 -5.62 -2.34
C PHE A 85 -4.28 -4.77 -2.05
N PHE A 86 -4.78 -4.13 -3.09
CA PHE A 86 -6.08 -3.47 -3.12
C PHE A 86 -6.89 -4.09 -4.26
N ILE A 87 -7.79 -4.99 -3.89
CA ILE A 87 -8.59 -5.78 -4.84
C ILE A 87 -10.05 -5.38 -4.67
N LYS A 88 -10.73 -5.13 -5.78
CA LYS A 88 -12.18 -5.02 -5.87
C LYS A 88 -12.68 -6.05 -6.87
N ASN A 89 -13.55 -6.95 -6.42
CA ASN A 89 -14.11 -7.96 -7.30
C ASN A 89 -15.09 -7.31 -8.29
N SER A 90 -15.51 -8.07 -9.31
CA SER A 90 -16.55 -7.66 -10.25
C SER A 90 -17.84 -7.34 -9.50
N ASN A 91 -18.47 -6.20 -9.79
CA ASN A 91 -19.69 -5.73 -9.14
C ASN A 91 -19.61 -5.68 -7.60
N ASP A 92 -18.45 -5.34 -7.07
CA ASP A 92 -18.15 -5.27 -5.65
C ASP A 92 -18.58 -3.93 -5.07
N GLN A 93 -19.30 -3.94 -3.94
CA GLN A 93 -19.70 -2.74 -3.21
C GLN A 93 -18.57 -2.20 -2.31
N ALA A 94 -17.42 -2.88 -2.25
CA ALA A 94 -16.26 -2.48 -1.48
C ALA A 94 -15.68 -1.16 -1.99
N TYR A 95 -15.46 -0.23 -1.07
CA TYR A 95 -14.91 1.09 -1.38
C TYR A 95 -13.83 1.50 -0.39
N VAL A 96 -13.08 2.53 -0.73
CA VAL A 96 -12.12 3.17 0.16
C VAL A 96 -12.59 4.60 0.42
N PRO A 97 -13.01 4.94 1.64
CA PRO A 97 -13.42 6.30 1.96
C PRO A 97 -12.23 7.28 1.88
N TRP A 98 -12.53 8.57 1.83
CA TRP A 98 -11.50 9.61 1.89
C TRP A 98 -10.71 9.49 3.18
N HIS A 99 -9.37 9.32 3.03
CA HIS A 99 -8.44 9.20 4.14
C HIS A 99 -7.04 9.69 3.75
N GLN A 100 -6.16 9.79 4.73
CA GLN A 100 -4.72 10.06 4.56
C GLN A 100 -3.93 8.89 5.14
N ASP A 101 -2.93 8.40 4.41
CA ASP A 101 -2.07 7.31 4.90
C ASP A 101 -1.23 7.68 6.12
N SER A 102 -0.99 8.96 6.32
CA SER A 102 -0.20 9.48 7.45
C SER A 102 -0.72 9.11 8.83
N ILE A 103 -1.98 8.64 8.92
CA ILE A 103 -2.56 8.19 10.21
C ILE A 103 -2.13 6.78 10.64
N TYR A 104 -1.55 5.99 9.71
CA TYR A 104 -1.18 4.60 10.03
C TYR A 104 0.20 4.45 10.67
N ALA A 105 1.02 5.47 10.56
CA ALA A 105 2.36 5.43 11.12
C ALA A 105 2.67 6.79 11.74
N ASP A 106 3.03 6.78 13.02
CA ASP A 106 3.50 7.98 13.71
C ASP A 106 4.97 8.23 13.35
N PHE A 107 5.17 8.61 12.08
CA PHE A 107 6.49 8.92 11.53
C PHE A 107 6.82 10.41 11.64
N LYS A 108 8.09 10.68 11.93
CA LYS A 108 8.68 12.02 11.92
C LYS A 108 9.88 12.07 10.97
N GLY A 109 10.07 13.24 10.37
CA GLY A 109 11.15 13.43 9.40
C GLY A 109 10.96 12.62 8.12
N GLY A 110 11.97 12.66 7.27
CA GLY A 110 12.02 11.90 6.04
C GLY A 110 10.92 12.23 5.04
N LYS A 111 10.87 11.42 3.99
CA LYS A 111 9.81 11.45 2.98
C LYS A 111 9.08 10.11 2.95
N GLN A 112 7.78 10.17 2.78
CA GLN A 112 6.89 9.00 2.83
C GLN A 112 5.93 9.07 1.65
N ILE A 113 6.00 8.09 0.78
CA ILE A 113 5.16 8.01 -0.41
C ILE A 113 4.65 6.58 -0.60
N ARG A 114 3.54 6.47 -1.31
CA ARG A 114 3.00 5.18 -1.73
C ARG A 114 2.94 5.10 -3.24
N ALA A 115 3.57 4.08 -3.82
CA ALA A 115 3.38 3.67 -5.19
C ALA A 115 2.22 2.67 -5.26
N TRP A 116 1.33 2.81 -6.25
CA TRP A 116 0.24 1.89 -6.51
C TRP A 116 0.33 1.40 -7.96
N VAL A 117 0.68 0.13 -8.15
CA VAL A 117 0.89 -0.50 -9.46
C VAL A 117 -0.38 -1.19 -9.90
N ALA A 118 -0.89 -0.85 -11.09
CA ALA A 118 -2.07 -1.46 -11.68
C ALA A 118 -1.75 -2.81 -12.34
N PHE A 119 -2.37 -3.90 -11.89
CA PHE A 119 -2.29 -5.21 -12.53
C PHE A 119 -3.39 -5.39 -13.58
N THR A 120 -4.50 -4.69 -13.40
CA THR A 120 -5.64 -4.60 -14.33
C THR A 120 -5.86 -3.15 -14.74
N ASP A 121 -6.74 -2.89 -15.68
CA ASP A 121 -7.22 -1.54 -15.90
C ASP A 121 -7.79 -0.96 -14.60
N SER A 122 -7.51 0.32 -14.35
CA SER A 122 -8.03 1.08 -13.23
C SER A 122 -8.64 2.37 -13.77
N ASN A 123 -9.96 2.47 -13.74
CA ASN A 123 -10.73 3.59 -14.30
C ASN A 123 -11.95 3.91 -13.43
N THR A 124 -12.72 4.91 -13.81
CA THR A 124 -13.89 5.37 -13.03
C THR A 124 -14.97 4.30 -12.87
N THR A 125 -15.15 3.40 -13.85
CA THR A 125 -16.16 2.33 -13.78
C THR A 125 -15.79 1.25 -12.76
N ASN A 126 -14.49 0.96 -12.57
CA ASN A 126 -14.04 -0.08 -11.65
C ASN A 126 -13.43 0.46 -10.35
N GLY A 127 -13.71 1.73 -10.04
CA GLY A 127 -13.31 2.38 -8.80
C GLY A 127 -11.81 2.64 -8.73
N CYS A 128 -11.26 3.36 -9.71
CA CYS A 128 -9.88 3.86 -9.64
C CYS A 128 -9.67 4.74 -8.39
N MET A 129 -8.42 4.94 -8.03
CA MET A 129 -8.08 5.88 -6.96
C MET A 129 -8.46 7.30 -7.39
N ARG A 130 -9.05 8.05 -6.46
CA ARG A 130 -9.29 9.48 -6.54
C ARG A 130 -8.44 10.19 -5.51
N VAL A 131 -7.92 11.35 -5.81
CA VAL A 131 -7.08 12.16 -4.92
C VAL A 131 -7.55 13.60 -4.87
N ILE A 132 -7.43 14.24 -3.72
CA ILE A 132 -7.67 15.69 -3.60
C ILE A 132 -6.34 16.41 -3.77
N LYS A 133 -6.20 17.11 -4.88
CA LYS A 133 -4.99 17.82 -5.26
C LYS A 133 -4.53 18.81 -4.19
N GLY A 134 -3.27 18.70 -3.75
CA GLY A 134 -2.65 19.62 -2.80
C GLY A 134 -3.03 19.43 -1.33
N SER A 135 -3.87 18.44 -1.02
CA SER A 135 -4.37 18.16 0.34
C SER A 135 -3.31 17.65 1.31
N HIS A 136 -2.18 17.13 0.82
CA HIS A 136 -1.05 16.64 1.64
C HIS A 136 -0.40 17.74 2.53
N LYS A 137 -0.73 19.00 2.30
CA LYS A 137 -0.21 20.14 3.07
C LYS A 137 -0.93 20.35 4.41
N LYS A 138 -2.02 19.62 4.66
CA LYS A 138 -2.83 19.72 5.88
C LYS A 138 -3.14 18.32 6.40
N GLN A 139 -3.04 18.12 7.71
CA GLN A 139 -3.56 16.91 8.37
C GLN A 139 -5.04 17.09 8.68
N PHE A 140 -5.84 16.09 8.33
CA PHE A 140 -7.27 16.05 8.59
C PHE A 140 -7.59 15.11 9.74
N LYS A 141 -8.70 15.38 10.43
CA LYS A 141 -9.18 14.52 11.51
C LYS A 141 -9.84 13.27 10.92
N HIS A 142 -9.49 12.10 11.46
CA HIS A 142 -10.10 10.82 11.08
C HIS A 142 -10.92 10.27 12.24
N ILE A 143 -11.92 9.46 11.89
CA ILE A 143 -12.71 8.66 12.80
C ILE A 143 -12.77 7.23 12.26
N ASP A 144 -12.84 6.26 13.17
CA ASP A 144 -13.06 4.86 12.83
C ASP A 144 -14.56 4.57 12.82
N ASP A 145 -15.04 3.85 11.80
CA ASP A 145 -16.44 3.44 11.67
C ASP A 145 -16.55 1.91 11.50
N PRO A 146 -16.45 1.14 12.59
CA PRO A 146 -16.43 -0.32 12.52
C PRO A 146 -17.73 -0.93 11.97
N THR A 147 -18.80 -0.15 11.86
CA THR A 147 -20.09 -0.60 11.32
C THR A 147 -20.16 -0.59 9.80
N ASP A 148 -19.22 0.10 9.14
CA ASP A 148 -19.18 0.20 7.68
C ASP A 148 -18.56 -1.06 7.06
N ALA A 149 -19.40 -2.03 6.73
CA ALA A 149 -18.96 -3.31 6.17
C ALA A 149 -18.25 -3.17 4.80
N ASN A 150 -18.66 -2.20 3.99
CA ASN A 150 -18.13 -2.00 2.64
C ASN A 150 -16.80 -1.23 2.59
N ASN A 151 -16.42 -0.56 3.67
CA ASN A 151 -15.12 0.07 3.80
C ASN A 151 -14.03 -0.98 3.96
N ILE A 152 -13.07 -1.07 3.01
CA ILE A 152 -12.02 -2.08 3.03
C ILE A 152 -10.77 -1.70 3.82
N LEU A 153 -10.71 -0.49 4.38
CA LEU A 153 -9.60 -0.07 5.23
C LEU A 153 -9.58 -0.87 6.53
N PHE A 154 -8.39 -1.08 7.08
CA PHE A 154 -8.18 -1.98 8.21
C PHE A 154 -8.95 -1.55 9.48
N ARG A 155 -8.93 -0.25 9.81
CA ARG A 155 -9.63 0.31 10.97
C ARG A 155 -11.02 0.87 10.61
N LYS A 156 -11.44 0.74 9.35
CA LYS A 156 -12.65 1.38 8.82
C LYS A 156 -12.65 2.90 9.02
N GLU A 157 -11.46 3.49 8.98
CA GLU A 157 -11.26 4.93 9.17
C GLU A 157 -11.74 5.74 7.97
N LYS A 158 -12.14 6.97 8.26
CA LYS A 158 -12.52 7.97 7.26
C LYS A 158 -12.27 9.37 7.81
N ILE A 159 -12.08 10.34 6.92
CA ILE A 159 -12.03 11.76 7.30
C ILE A 159 -13.39 12.16 7.88
N SER A 160 -13.39 12.86 9.04
CA SER A 160 -14.61 13.28 9.74
C SER A 160 -15.15 14.64 9.27
N GLU A 161 -14.36 15.37 8.48
CA GLU A 161 -14.71 16.66 7.90
C GLU A 161 -15.25 16.45 6.47
N SER A 162 -15.95 17.46 5.94
CA SER A 162 -16.34 17.43 4.52
C SER A 162 -15.13 17.57 3.63
N VAL A 163 -15.05 16.73 2.61
CA VAL A 163 -14.03 16.80 1.55
C VAL A 163 -14.67 17.45 0.33
N ASP A 164 -13.98 18.42 -0.26
CA ASP A 164 -14.44 19.04 -1.50
C ASP A 164 -14.13 18.13 -2.69
N GLU A 165 -15.11 17.34 -3.08
CA GLU A 165 -14.99 16.36 -4.16
C GLU A 165 -14.89 16.96 -5.55
N GLU A 166 -15.20 18.25 -5.74
CA GLU A 166 -15.00 18.94 -7.00
C GLU A 166 -13.51 19.10 -7.34
N LEU A 167 -12.65 19.05 -6.30
CA LEU A 167 -11.19 19.06 -6.46
C LEU A 167 -10.58 17.67 -6.68
N ALA A 168 -11.39 16.63 -6.72
CA ALA A 168 -10.90 15.28 -6.89
C ALA A 168 -10.42 15.03 -8.34
N ALA A 169 -9.28 14.37 -8.44
CA ALA A 169 -8.74 13.87 -9.71
C ALA A 169 -8.76 12.34 -9.73
N ASP A 170 -9.28 11.76 -10.80
CA ASP A 170 -9.29 10.32 -11.02
C ASP A 170 -7.93 9.86 -11.54
N LEU A 171 -7.29 8.91 -10.84
CA LEU A 171 -6.03 8.31 -11.27
C LEU A 171 -6.31 7.09 -12.17
N ILE A 172 -6.55 7.39 -13.45
CA ILE A 172 -6.80 6.36 -14.47
C ILE A 172 -5.46 5.74 -14.87
N LEU A 173 -5.34 4.41 -14.75
CA LEU A 173 -4.12 3.66 -15.04
C LEU A 173 -4.44 2.45 -15.93
N LYS A 174 -3.53 2.18 -16.87
CA LYS A 174 -3.49 0.92 -17.62
C LYS A 174 -2.68 -0.14 -16.87
N PRO A 175 -2.86 -1.43 -17.19
CA PRO A 175 -2.02 -2.49 -16.63
C PRO A 175 -0.53 -2.21 -16.85
N GLY A 176 0.27 -2.22 -15.78
CA GLY A 176 1.69 -1.90 -15.79
C GLY A 176 2.04 -0.44 -15.52
N GLU A 177 1.07 0.45 -15.45
CA GLU A 177 1.28 1.82 -14.98
C GLU A 177 1.15 1.89 -13.45
N MET A 178 1.80 2.90 -12.86
CA MET A 178 1.64 3.20 -11.44
C MET A 178 1.24 4.66 -11.20
N SER A 179 0.64 4.90 -10.07
CA SER A 179 0.55 6.21 -9.43
C SER A 179 1.46 6.27 -8.21
N VAL A 180 1.94 7.46 -7.88
CA VAL A 180 2.66 7.72 -6.64
C VAL A 180 1.99 8.87 -5.92
N HIS A 181 1.73 8.73 -4.62
CA HIS A 181 1.17 9.80 -3.79
C HIS A 181 1.89 9.93 -2.46
N ASP A 182 1.90 11.16 -1.95
CA ASP A 182 2.39 11.50 -0.61
C ASP A 182 1.43 10.92 0.46
N TYR A 183 1.95 10.47 1.59
CA TYR A 183 1.14 9.92 2.69
C TYR A 183 0.08 10.88 3.22
N GLY A 184 0.32 12.18 3.09
CA GLY A 184 -0.62 13.23 3.49
C GLY A 184 -1.70 13.53 2.47
N VAL A 185 -1.66 12.98 1.24
CA VAL A 185 -2.70 13.25 0.24
C VAL A 185 -4.00 12.57 0.63
N ILE A 186 -5.10 13.31 0.60
CA ILE A 186 -6.44 12.73 0.73
C ILE A 186 -6.72 11.90 -0.50
N HIS A 187 -7.07 10.62 -0.29
CA HIS A 187 -7.43 9.73 -1.37
C HIS A 187 -8.52 8.75 -0.95
N GLY A 188 -9.17 8.18 -1.96
CA GLY A 188 -10.24 7.23 -1.79
C GLY A 188 -10.54 6.50 -3.09
N SER A 189 -11.54 5.65 -3.13
CA SER A 189 -11.99 5.00 -4.37
C SER A 189 -13.40 4.46 -4.25
N GLU A 190 -14.21 4.70 -5.27
CA GLU A 190 -15.59 4.23 -5.38
C GLU A 190 -15.67 2.70 -5.56
N PRO A 191 -16.86 2.08 -5.42
CA PRO A 191 -17.09 0.68 -5.74
C PRO A 191 -16.68 0.29 -7.17
N ASN A 192 -16.54 -1.02 -7.41
CA ASN A 192 -16.31 -1.56 -8.74
C ASN A 192 -17.64 -2.02 -9.36
N SER A 193 -18.16 -1.27 -10.34
CA SER A 193 -19.37 -1.61 -11.09
C SER A 193 -19.10 -2.34 -12.42
N SER A 194 -17.85 -2.72 -12.68
CA SER A 194 -17.46 -3.43 -13.89
C SER A 194 -17.57 -4.95 -13.74
N ASN A 195 -17.50 -5.65 -14.87
CA ASN A 195 -17.58 -7.12 -14.91
C ASN A 195 -16.23 -7.81 -14.71
N ASP A 196 -15.15 -7.09 -14.42
CA ASP A 196 -13.82 -7.65 -14.14
C ASP A 196 -13.29 -7.13 -12.79
N ARG A 197 -12.33 -7.84 -12.23
CA ARG A 197 -11.63 -7.44 -11.01
C ARG A 197 -10.73 -6.23 -11.26
N ARG A 198 -10.69 -5.28 -10.32
CA ARG A 198 -9.64 -4.28 -10.26
C ARG A 198 -8.59 -4.71 -9.23
N ILE A 199 -7.38 -5.00 -9.69
CA ILE A 199 -6.27 -5.47 -8.87
C ILE A 199 -5.14 -4.46 -8.94
N GLY A 200 -4.70 -3.99 -7.77
CA GLY A 200 -3.53 -3.15 -7.63
C GLY A 200 -2.67 -3.57 -6.46
N PHE A 201 -1.37 -3.31 -6.58
CA PHE A 201 -0.38 -3.58 -5.57
C PHE A 201 0.25 -2.28 -5.10
N ALA A 202 0.05 -1.95 -3.84
CA ALA A 202 0.59 -0.76 -3.20
C ALA A 202 1.91 -1.07 -2.50
N ILE A 203 2.89 -0.19 -2.66
CA ILE A 203 4.21 -0.28 -2.04
C ILE A 203 4.47 1.05 -1.34
N ALA A 204 4.72 0.99 -0.06
CA ALA A 204 5.02 2.14 0.77
C ALA A 204 6.54 2.33 0.84
N PHE A 205 7.03 3.44 0.32
CA PHE A 205 8.44 3.83 0.38
C PHE A 205 8.65 4.94 1.40
N VAL A 206 9.75 4.82 2.16
CA VAL A 206 10.21 5.87 3.07
C VAL A 206 11.70 6.09 2.88
N THR A 207 12.17 7.30 3.18
CA THR A 207 13.61 7.56 3.25
C THR A 207 14.14 7.16 4.63
N PRO A 208 15.44 6.76 4.75
CA PRO A 208 15.99 6.25 6.02
C PRO A 208 15.97 7.22 7.20
N ASP A 209 15.88 8.52 6.94
CA ASP A 209 15.73 9.58 7.95
C ASP A 209 14.29 9.73 8.49
N THR A 210 13.37 8.89 8.00
CA THR A 210 12.04 8.70 8.60
C THR A 210 12.18 7.91 9.90
N VAL A 211 11.65 8.43 11.00
CA VAL A 211 11.76 7.79 12.32
C VAL A 211 10.39 7.55 12.92
N ALA A 212 10.13 6.32 13.35
CA ALA A 212 8.90 6.00 14.09
C ALA A 212 9.00 6.49 15.55
N THR A 213 7.95 7.14 16.04
CA THR A 213 7.94 7.69 17.39
C THR A 213 7.88 6.55 18.42
N GLY A 214 8.89 6.52 19.30
CA GLY A 214 8.92 5.61 20.46
C GLY A 214 9.24 4.15 20.18
N ARG A 215 9.56 3.77 18.93
CA ARG A 215 9.91 2.40 18.58
C ARG A 215 10.83 2.32 17.36
N ARG A 216 11.46 1.15 17.21
CA ARG A 216 12.19 0.78 16.00
C ARG A 216 11.23 -0.04 15.10
N GLU A 217 11.08 0.39 13.86
CA GLU A 217 10.26 -0.29 12.85
C GLU A 217 11.11 -1.21 11.97
N THR A 218 10.42 -2.08 11.21
CA THR A 218 11.05 -2.94 10.20
C THR A 218 10.81 -2.38 8.81
N ALA A 219 11.82 -2.47 7.95
CA ALA A 219 11.71 -2.16 6.53
C ALA A 219 12.73 -2.94 5.71
N MET A 220 12.45 -3.16 4.44
CA MET A 220 13.41 -3.78 3.51
C MET A 220 14.19 -2.69 2.77
N LEU A 221 15.51 -2.82 2.70
CA LEU A 221 16.33 -1.91 1.90
C LEU A 221 16.06 -2.17 0.41
N ALA A 222 15.53 -1.17 -0.28
CA ALA A 222 15.27 -1.23 -1.71
C ALA A 222 16.46 -0.73 -2.54
N ARG A 223 17.10 0.35 -2.10
CA ARG A 223 18.25 0.98 -2.78
C ARG A 223 19.03 1.85 -1.80
N GLY A 224 20.31 2.09 -2.08
CA GLY A 224 21.15 3.01 -1.32
C GLY A 224 21.57 2.46 0.04
N TYR A 225 21.48 3.28 1.06
CA TYR A 225 21.93 2.95 2.42
C TYR A 225 20.87 3.29 3.47
N ALA A 226 20.77 2.44 4.50
CA ALA A 226 19.99 2.72 5.70
C ALA A 226 20.76 2.28 6.95
N SER A 227 20.64 3.06 8.03
CA SER A 227 21.25 2.74 9.32
C SER A 227 20.40 1.69 10.05
N GLU A 228 21.04 0.58 10.45
CA GLU A 228 20.40 -0.42 11.31
C GLU A 228 20.09 0.08 12.73
N LYS A 229 20.56 1.26 13.09
CA LYS A 229 20.21 1.87 14.38
C LYS A 229 18.74 2.28 14.42
N ASP A 230 18.23 2.79 13.30
CA ASP A 230 16.87 3.36 13.24
C ASP A 230 15.86 2.36 12.67
N TRP A 231 16.32 1.43 11.83
CA TRP A 231 15.51 0.43 11.17
C TRP A 231 15.99 -1.00 11.43
N GLU A 232 15.09 -1.94 11.66
CA GLU A 232 15.38 -3.36 11.60
C GLU A 232 15.20 -3.80 10.13
N LEU A 233 16.33 -4.10 9.45
CA LEU A 233 16.28 -4.45 8.04
C LEU A 233 15.73 -5.84 7.81
N GLU A 234 14.73 -5.92 6.93
CA GLU A 234 14.06 -7.16 6.55
C GLU A 234 14.83 -7.87 5.43
N PRO A 235 14.98 -9.20 5.48
CA PRO A 235 15.59 -9.95 4.41
C PRO A 235 14.65 -10.06 3.20
N ARG A 236 15.23 -10.20 2.01
CA ARG A 236 14.48 -10.53 0.79
C ARG A 236 14.11 -12.02 0.78
N PRO A 237 12.93 -12.42 0.31
CA PRO A 237 12.56 -13.81 0.17
C PRO A 237 13.38 -14.48 -0.94
N VAL A 238 13.85 -15.70 -0.70
CA VAL A 238 14.61 -16.51 -1.68
C VAL A 238 13.72 -17.54 -2.34
N VAL A 239 12.79 -18.11 -1.60
CA VAL A 239 11.77 -19.06 -2.06
C VAL A 239 10.41 -18.59 -1.52
N ASP A 240 9.38 -18.72 -2.34
CA ASP A 240 8.03 -18.33 -1.95
C ASP A 240 7.57 -19.06 -0.68
N ARG A 241 7.23 -18.29 0.35
CA ARG A 241 6.67 -18.78 1.61
C ARG A 241 7.51 -19.84 2.33
N ASP A 242 8.82 -19.87 2.14
CA ASP A 242 9.68 -20.74 2.93
C ASP A 242 9.70 -20.33 4.43
N ASN A 243 10.31 -21.15 5.27
CA ASN A 243 10.36 -20.89 6.71
C ASN A 243 11.00 -19.55 7.06
N ASN A 244 12.04 -19.13 6.32
CA ASN A 244 12.71 -17.86 6.59
C ASN A 244 11.84 -16.67 6.22
N ALA A 245 11.16 -16.74 5.07
CA ALA A 245 10.19 -15.74 4.63
C ALA A 245 9.02 -15.60 5.64
N GLN A 246 8.48 -16.74 6.12
CA GLN A 246 7.42 -16.74 7.13
C GLN A 246 7.89 -16.17 8.47
N LEU A 247 9.09 -16.49 8.94
CA LEU A 247 9.65 -15.94 10.18
C LEU A 247 9.90 -14.44 10.07
N ALA A 248 10.44 -13.96 8.94
CA ALA A 248 10.64 -12.53 8.71
C ALA A 248 9.30 -11.78 8.70
N HIS A 249 8.30 -12.30 7.99
CA HIS A 249 6.94 -11.74 7.97
C HIS A 249 6.31 -11.72 9.35
N ALA A 250 6.33 -12.84 10.09
CA ALA A 250 5.80 -12.92 11.46
C ALA A 250 6.48 -11.93 12.41
N ARG A 251 7.81 -11.74 12.26
CA ARG A 251 8.57 -10.73 13.03
C ARG A 251 8.07 -9.32 12.74
N ALA A 252 7.93 -8.96 11.48
CA ALA A 252 7.42 -7.66 11.05
C ALA A 252 6.00 -7.42 11.57
N MET A 253 5.13 -8.43 11.48
CA MET A 253 3.75 -8.38 11.98
C MET A 253 3.69 -8.19 13.49
N LYS A 254 4.55 -8.86 14.26
CA LYS A 254 4.61 -8.71 15.72
C LYS A 254 4.98 -7.28 16.13
N ILE A 255 5.95 -6.67 15.46
CA ILE A 255 6.37 -5.29 15.74
C ILE A 255 5.22 -4.33 15.42
N ARG A 256 4.59 -4.49 14.26
CA ARG A 256 3.47 -3.65 13.84
C ARG A 256 2.19 -3.87 14.67
N GLY A 257 1.86 -5.11 15.02
CA GLY A 257 0.68 -5.47 15.82
C GLY A 257 0.69 -4.84 17.21
N GLY A 258 1.83 -4.83 17.87
CA GLY A 258 2.00 -4.14 19.15
C GLY A 258 1.69 -2.65 19.11
N HIS A 259 1.80 -2.03 17.92
CA HIS A 259 1.44 -0.62 17.73
C HIS A 259 -0.06 -0.39 17.54
N PHE A 260 -0.74 -1.20 16.73
CA PHE A 260 -2.17 -1.04 16.51
C PHE A 260 -3.00 -1.17 17.79
N TYR A 261 -2.62 -2.11 18.68
CA TYR A 261 -3.30 -2.28 19.96
C TYR A 261 -3.00 -1.15 20.95
N ASN A 262 -1.78 -0.61 20.96
CA ASN A 262 -1.41 0.49 21.86
C ASN A 262 -2.00 1.84 21.45
N SER A 263 -2.19 2.11 20.16
CA SER A 263 -2.75 3.38 19.67
C SER A 263 -4.28 3.46 19.85
N THR A 264 -4.96 2.34 20.04
CA THR A 264 -6.42 2.28 20.27
C THR A 264 -6.80 2.26 21.75
N GLY A 265 -5.83 2.26 22.68
CA GLY A 265 -6.10 2.21 24.11
C GLY A 265 -6.66 0.87 24.61
N ALA A 266 -6.73 -0.14 23.76
CA ALA A 266 -7.11 -1.49 24.15
C ALA A 266 -5.89 -2.20 24.75
N THR A 267 -5.91 -2.43 26.05
CA THR A 267 -4.96 -3.33 26.74
C THR A 267 -5.18 -4.74 26.23
N ALA A 268 -4.13 -5.37 25.68
CA ALA A 268 -4.14 -6.81 25.48
C ALA A 268 -4.23 -7.49 26.86
N GLU A 269 -5.34 -8.17 27.12
CA GLU A 269 -5.42 -9.17 28.18
C GLU A 269 -4.77 -10.49 27.75
#